data_c85b36e1e54666f575dcb50b9aac45e9
#
_entry.id   c85b36e1e54666f575dcb50b9aac45e9
#
_cell.length_a   1.000
_cell.length_b   1.000
_cell.length_c   1.000
_cell.angle_alpha   90.00
_cell.angle_beta   90.00
_cell.angle_gamma   90.00
#
_symmetry.space_group_name_H-M   'P 1'
#
loop_
_entity.id
_entity.type
_entity.pdbx_description
1 polymer ?
#
loop_
_entity_poly.entity_id
_entity_poly.type
_entity_poly.pdbx_seq_one_letter_code
_entity_poly.pdbx_strand_id
1 'polypeptide(L)'
;WVKKGWTGVQQGRYEGLVSKIVIGDDGYIYIYNPLSGLDSKSWLKLEKQADGKYRAKLPQAILTDDLGGDDEEEESSERTISLIRMVSNDDGKSYEPVGTAMNYVDFTWENNKLVMKGMGQKAKIWGAAYENSWQNNYGGDWALTIEPLGEQLITPPSTAVKAQYIVSSKSDSSPRIVEAMTDNNDIYIKGLFKAKKLANVWVKLTKQGDKAVMPTNQYLGITQKEDFKKYDSDKSDYHTFAAAFENEEKTAENLEFSIDATGKLTASKILRTSLGRASNDNITGEDYV
;
A
#
# COMPACT_ATOMS: atom_id res chain seq x y z
N TRP A 1 -0.63 -7.57 6.81
CA TRP A 1 -1.94 -6.90 6.76
C TRP A 1 -1.89 -5.72 5.81
N VAL A 2 -3.02 -5.38 5.24
CA VAL A 2 -3.19 -4.24 4.36
C VAL A 2 -4.18 -3.24 4.96
N LYS A 3 -3.83 -1.96 4.94
CA LYS A 3 -4.71 -0.86 5.34
C LYS A 3 -5.48 -0.33 4.14
N LYS A 4 -6.75 -0.02 4.37
CA LYS A 4 -7.65 0.64 3.44
C LYS A 4 -8.45 1.70 4.17
N GLY A 5 -8.70 2.83 3.53
CA GLY A 5 -9.45 3.89 4.19
C GLY A 5 -9.58 5.16 3.37
N TRP A 6 -9.94 6.23 4.08
CA TRP A 6 -10.05 7.57 3.52
C TRP A 6 -9.29 8.57 4.37
N THR A 7 -8.50 9.40 3.73
CA THR A 7 -7.82 10.51 4.39
C THR A 7 -8.74 11.73 4.47
N GLY A 8 -8.62 12.49 5.57
CA GLY A 8 -9.30 13.78 5.73
C GLY A 8 -8.60 14.91 4.99
N VAL A 9 -7.28 14.91 4.98
CA VAL A 9 -6.48 16.03 4.44
C VAL A 9 -6.50 16.11 2.93
N GLN A 10 -6.38 14.97 2.25
CA GLN A 10 -6.41 14.93 0.77
C GLN A 10 -7.76 14.49 0.23
N GLN A 11 -8.70 14.15 1.11
CA GLN A 11 -10.03 13.64 0.77
C GLN A 11 -9.99 12.48 -0.23
N GLY A 12 -8.94 11.68 -0.14
CA GLY A 12 -8.65 10.58 -1.04
C GLY A 12 -8.81 9.21 -0.37
N ARG A 13 -9.30 8.24 -1.14
CA ARG A 13 -9.26 6.84 -0.75
C ARG A 13 -7.85 6.29 -0.94
N TYR A 14 -7.39 5.47 0.00
CA TYR A 14 -6.17 4.71 -0.15
C TYR A 14 -6.44 3.22 0.04
N GLU A 15 -5.65 2.41 -0.64
CA GLU A 15 -5.60 0.97 -0.49
C GLU A 15 -4.17 0.49 -0.67
N GLY A 16 -3.84 -0.62 -0.02
CA GLY A 16 -2.53 -1.24 -0.23
C GLY A 16 -1.43 -0.82 0.72
N LEU A 17 -1.64 0.15 1.62
CA LEU A 17 -0.66 0.47 2.65
C LEU A 17 -0.40 -0.74 3.55
N VAL A 18 0.88 -1.04 3.78
CA VAL A 18 1.28 -2.13 4.66
C VAL A 18 0.99 -1.76 6.11
N SER A 19 0.43 -2.70 6.86
CA SER A 19 0.29 -2.62 8.30
C SER A 19 0.73 -3.92 8.95
N LYS A 20 1.02 -3.85 10.24
CA LYS A 20 1.24 -5.03 11.08
C LYS A 20 0.30 -4.91 12.28
N ILE A 21 -0.28 -6.03 12.67
CA ILE A 21 -1.04 -6.14 13.90
C ILE A 21 -0.33 -7.16 14.77
N VAL A 22 0.00 -6.76 15.99
CA VAL A 22 0.60 -7.62 17.00
C VAL A 22 -0.37 -7.69 18.18
N ILE A 23 -0.67 -8.89 18.62
CA ILE A 23 -1.41 -9.13 19.87
C ILE A 23 -0.35 -9.44 20.91
N GLY A 24 -0.20 -8.54 21.87
CA GLY A 24 0.75 -8.70 22.98
C GLY A 24 0.27 -9.71 24.00
N ASP A 25 1.21 -10.28 24.76
CA ASP A 25 0.92 -11.19 25.88
C ASP A 25 0.13 -10.48 27.00
N ASP A 26 0.18 -9.15 27.01
CA ASP A 26 -0.59 -8.26 27.90
C ASP A 26 -2.08 -8.10 27.47
N GLY A 27 -2.48 -8.75 26.34
CA GLY A 27 -3.83 -8.68 25.79
C GLY A 27 -4.14 -7.40 25.00
N TYR A 28 -3.17 -6.52 24.81
CA TYR A 28 -3.31 -5.34 23.95
C TYR A 28 -3.09 -5.69 22.47
N ILE A 29 -3.67 -4.88 21.61
CA ILE A 29 -3.35 -4.90 20.18
C ILE A 29 -2.44 -3.71 19.86
N TYR A 30 -1.41 -3.97 19.09
CA TYR A 30 -0.50 -2.96 18.58
C TYR A 30 -0.63 -2.88 17.06
N ILE A 31 -0.88 -1.68 16.53
CA ILE A 31 -0.96 -1.41 15.10
C ILE A 31 0.30 -0.65 14.68
N TYR A 32 1.07 -1.25 13.77
CA TYR A 32 2.20 -0.58 13.13
C TYR A 32 1.71 0.39 12.05
N ASN A 33 2.31 1.57 12.01
CA ASN A 33 2.01 2.63 11.06
C ASN A 33 0.50 2.91 10.98
N PRO A 34 -0.14 3.38 12.06
CA PRO A 34 -1.60 3.48 12.18
C PRO A 34 -2.20 4.53 11.24
N LEU A 35 -1.49 5.60 10.93
CA LEU A 35 -1.98 6.72 10.11
C LEU A 35 -1.45 6.63 8.69
N SER A 36 -2.28 6.91 7.68
CA SER A 36 -1.83 7.03 6.30
C SER A 36 -0.98 8.29 6.11
N GLY A 37 0.09 8.18 5.30
CA GLY A 37 0.96 9.31 4.97
C GLY A 37 1.97 9.70 6.07
N LEU A 38 2.02 8.99 7.18
CA LEU A 38 3.04 9.13 8.18
C LEU A 38 4.18 8.15 7.89
N ASP A 39 5.29 8.65 7.39
CA ASP A 39 6.47 7.88 6.97
C ASP A 39 7.29 7.33 8.14
N SER A 40 6.66 6.70 9.10
CA SER A 40 7.37 6.37 10.31
C SER A 40 7.09 4.98 10.83
N LYS A 41 8.02 4.49 11.62
CA LYS A 41 7.90 3.25 12.40
C LYS A 41 7.03 3.44 13.65
N SER A 42 5.86 4.09 13.48
CA SER A 42 4.96 4.41 14.56
C SER A 42 4.12 3.21 14.98
N TRP A 43 3.75 3.17 16.25
CA TRP A 43 2.91 2.13 16.83
C TRP A 43 1.77 2.74 17.63
N LEU A 44 0.58 2.20 17.45
CA LEU A 44 -0.61 2.54 18.23
C LEU A 44 -1.03 1.35 19.09
N LYS A 45 -1.23 1.61 20.37
CA LYS A 45 -1.73 0.63 21.33
C LYS A 45 -3.24 0.72 21.48
N LEU A 46 -3.92 -0.42 21.41
CA LEU A 46 -5.35 -0.55 21.66
C LEU A 46 -5.61 -1.41 22.90
N GLU A 47 -6.47 -0.94 23.79
CA GLU A 47 -6.91 -1.66 24.98
C GLU A 47 -8.25 -2.37 24.72
N LYS A 48 -8.35 -3.64 25.07
CA LYS A 48 -9.61 -4.39 25.00
C LYS A 48 -10.59 -3.83 26.03
N GLN A 49 -11.82 -3.56 25.59
CA GLN A 49 -12.91 -3.08 26.43
C GLN A 49 -13.85 -4.23 26.81
N ALA A 50 -14.64 -4.02 27.87
CA ALA A 50 -15.60 -5.02 28.36
C ALA A 50 -16.68 -5.38 27.32
N ASP A 51 -17.01 -4.46 26.42
CA ASP A 51 -17.96 -4.66 25.31
C ASP A 51 -17.35 -5.36 24.08
N GLY A 52 -16.11 -5.83 24.19
CA GLY A 52 -15.39 -6.53 23.13
C GLY A 52 -14.73 -5.65 22.10
N LYS A 53 -14.86 -4.34 22.17
CA LYS A 53 -14.12 -3.40 21.33
C LYS A 53 -12.67 -3.27 21.78
N TYR A 54 -11.87 -2.67 20.90
CA TYR A 54 -10.49 -2.29 21.19
C TYR A 54 -10.37 -0.78 21.08
N ARG A 55 -9.85 -0.14 22.10
CA ARG A 55 -9.84 1.32 22.26
C ARG A 55 -8.43 1.88 22.22
N ALA A 56 -8.20 2.81 21.31
CA ALA A 56 -7.08 3.73 21.37
C ALA A 56 -7.47 4.90 22.29
N LYS A 57 -6.81 5.04 23.42
CA LYS A 57 -6.90 6.26 24.23
C LYS A 57 -6.07 7.34 23.58
N LEU A 58 -6.61 8.55 23.46
CA LEU A 58 -5.98 9.69 22.84
C LEU A 58 -5.93 10.89 23.80
N PRO A 59 -4.92 11.77 23.76
CA PRO A 59 -3.77 11.66 22.85
C PRO A 59 -2.90 10.45 23.18
N GLN A 60 -2.26 9.87 22.16
CA GLN A 60 -1.31 8.79 22.34
C GLN A 60 -0.05 9.07 21.55
N ALA A 61 1.09 9.17 22.20
CA ALA A 61 2.38 9.26 21.53
C ALA A 61 2.61 8.01 20.65
N ILE A 62 2.92 8.21 19.39
CA ILE A 62 3.12 7.13 18.43
C ILE A 62 4.54 7.12 17.85
N LEU A 63 5.24 8.24 17.94
CA LEU A 63 6.57 8.43 17.38
C LEU A 63 7.26 9.58 18.12
N THR A 64 8.58 9.45 18.28
CA THR A 64 9.47 10.58 18.54
C THR A 64 10.25 10.83 17.25
N ASP A 65 10.18 12.02 16.72
CA ASP A 65 10.87 12.44 15.50
C ASP A 65 11.99 13.41 15.87
N ASP A 66 13.18 13.12 15.37
CA ASP A 66 14.33 13.99 15.48
C ASP A 66 14.28 14.94 14.27
N LEU A 67 13.75 16.13 14.50
CA LEU A 67 13.82 17.19 13.50
C LEU A 67 15.26 17.72 13.51
N GLY A 68 16.16 17.03 12.83
CA GLY A 68 17.47 17.59 12.51
C GLY A 68 17.25 18.93 11.82
N GLY A 69 17.75 20.01 12.41
CA GLY A 69 17.78 21.30 11.73
C GLY A 69 18.52 21.13 10.41
N ASP A 70 17.99 21.67 9.33
CA ASP A 70 18.67 21.69 8.02
C ASP A 70 19.95 22.54 8.05
N ASP A 71 20.20 23.25 9.15
CA ASP A 71 21.40 24.06 9.40
C ASP A 71 22.23 23.44 10.54
N GLU A 72 23.53 23.31 10.32
CA GLU A 72 24.50 22.70 11.25
C GLU A 72 24.59 23.40 12.64
N GLU A 73 23.83 24.48 12.89
CA GLU A 73 23.82 25.27 14.11
C GLU A 73 22.53 25.11 14.96
N GLU A 74 21.48 24.41 14.51
CA GLU A 74 20.31 24.16 15.33
C GLU A 74 20.43 22.83 16.09
N GLU A 75 20.36 22.90 17.42
CA GLU A 75 20.26 21.72 18.28
C GLU A 75 19.06 20.88 17.83
N SER A 76 19.30 19.59 17.52
CA SER A 76 18.25 18.65 17.20
C SER A 76 17.22 18.60 18.34
N SER A 77 16.01 19.03 18.09
CA SER A 77 14.93 18.94 19.06
C SER A 77 14.06 17.73 18.79
N GLU A 78 14.15 16.74 19.65
CA GLU A 78 13.21 15.64 19.64
C GLU A 78 11.78 16.16 19.86
N ARG A 79 10.85 15.81 18.97
CA ARG A 79 9.44 16.14 19.11
C ARG A 79 8.59 14.89 19.14
N THR A 80 7.70 14.85 20.09
CA THR A 80 6.72 13.77 20.19
C THR A 80 5.56 14.04 19.25
N ILE A 81 5.28 13.08 18.39
CA ILE A 81 4.09 13.05 17.54
C ILE A 81 3.05 12.16 18.18
N SER A 82 1.87 12.71 18.42
CA SER A 82 0.75 12.00 19.02
C SER A 82 -0.44 11.91 18.10
N LEU A 83 -1.14 10.79 18.14
CA LEU A 83 -2.48 10.68 17.56
C LEU A 83 -3.48 11.40 18.46
N ILE A 84 -4.34 12.20 17.84
CA ILE A 84 -5.42 12.96 18.48
C ILE A 84 -6.71 12.84 17.67
N ARG A 85 -7.84 13.16 18.28
CA ARG A 85 -9.09 13.36 17.55
C ARG A 85 -9.23 14.81 17.11
N MET A 86 -9.75 14.99 15.93
CA MET A 86 -10.00 16.28 15.32
C MET A 86 -11.39 16.35 14.72
N VAL A 87 -11.97 17.53 14.70
CA VAL A 87 -13.24 17.84 14.04
C VAL A 87 -13.06 18.99 13.07
N SER A 88 -13.87 18.99 12.04
CA SER A 88 -13.96 20.09 11.08
C SER A 88 -15.36 20.68 11.12
N ASN A 89 -15.44 22.01 11.12
CA ASN A 89 -16.67 22.78 11.03
C ASN A 89 -16.90 23.35 9.61
N ASP A 90 -15.95 23.16 8.69
CA ASP A 90 -15.92 23.71 7.35
C ASP A 90 -15.81 22.65 6.24
N ASP A 91 -16.45 21.50 6.45
CA ASP A 91 -16.49 20.37 5.53
C ASP A 91 -15.10 19.79 5.19
N GLY A 92 -14.20 19.74 6.17
CA GLY A 92 -12.88 19.11 6.04
C GLY A 92 -11.81 20.01 5.42
N LYS A 93 -12.01 21.32 5.39
CA LYS A 93 -10.98 22.26 4.93
C LYS A 93 -9.97 22.58 6.04
N SER A 94 -10.47 22.64 7.28
CA SER A 94 -9.63 22.81 8.46
C SER A 94 -10.06 21.84 9.57
N TYR A 95 -9.16 21.54 10.49
CA TYR A 95 -9.40 20.61 11.60
C TYR A 95 -8.88 21.18 12.89
N GLU A 96 -9.70 21.07 13.95
CA GLU A 96 -9.35 21.47 15.30
C GLU A 96 -9.34 20.25 16.23
N PRO A 97 -8.44 20.21 17.23
CA PRO A 97 -8.44 19.16 18.24
C PRO A 97 -9.77 19.11 19.00
N VAL A 98 -10.26 17.92 19.26
CA VAL A 98 -11.42 17.71 20.11
C VAL A 98 -11.02 17.90 21.57
N GLY A 99 -11.80 18.66 22.33
CA GLY A 99 -11.57 18.80 23.77
C GLY A 99 -11.61 17.46 24.51
N THR A 100 -11.11 17.43 25.74
CA THR A 100 -10.78 16.24 26.54
C THR A 100 -11.88 15.18 26.71
N ALA A 101 -13.15 15.53 26.49
CA ALA A 101 -14.29 14.65 26.76
C ALA A 101 -14.50 13.48 25.77
N MET A 102 -13.75 13.43 24.65
CA MET A 102 -13.91 12.39 23.62
C MET A 102 -12.56 11.83 23.14
N ASN A 103 -11.64 11.59 24.03
CA ASN A 103 -10.26 11.24 23.71
C ASN A 103 -10.04 9.76 23.44
N TYR A 104 -10.82 9.17 22.57
CA TYR A 104 -10.57 7.79 22.13
C TYR A 104 -11.14 7.51 20.74
N VAL A 105 -10.62 6.45 20.15
CA VAL A 105 -11.15 5.82 18.93
C VAL A 105 -11.30 4.34 19.19
N ASP A 106 -12.46 3.80 18.86
CA ASP A 106 -12.77 2.39 19.01
C ASP A 106 -12.56 1.62 17.70
N PHE A 107 -12.13 0.38 17.84
CA PHE A 107 -12.01 -0.59 16.76
C PHE A 107 -12.80 -1.85 17.11
N THR A 108 -13.32 -2.53 16.10
CA THR A 108 -13.95 -3.85 16.24
C THR A 108 -13.36 -4.85 15.27
N TRP A 109 -13.32 -6.12 15.69
CA TRP A 109 -13.06 -7.21 14.77
C TRP A 109 -14.35 -7.60 14.05
N GLU A 110 -14.34 -7.50 12.74
CA GLU A 110 -15.46 -7.84 11.87
C GLU A 110 -14.96 -8.70 10.72
N ASN A 111 -15.38 -9.96 10.67
CA ASN A 111 -14.98 -10.88 9.59
C ASN A 111 -13.47 -10.91 9.34
N ASN A 112 -12.70 -11.08 10.40
CA ASN A 112 -11.23 -11.09 10.38
C ASN A 112 -10.59 -9.75 9.92
N LYS A 113 -11.29 -8.64 10.11
CA LYS A 113 -10.80 -7.28 9.83
C LYS A 113 -10.89 -6.44 11.10
N LEU A 114 -9.91 -5.59 11.31
CA LEU A 114 -9.93 -4.57 12.36
C LEU A 114 -10.47 -3.27 11.75
N VAL A 115 -11.65 -2.84 12.22
CA VAL A 115 -12.38 -1.71 11.65
C VAL A 115 -12.47 -0.59 12.65
N MET A 116 -12.02 0.61 12.27
CA MET A 116 -12.16 1.84 13.05
C MET A 116 -13.62 2.28 13.09
N LYS A 117 -14.11 2.62 14.28
CA LYS A 117 -15.50 3.04 14.54
C LYS A 117 -15.57 4.51 15.00
N GLY A 118 -16.73 5.10 14.76
CA GLY A 118 -17.07 6.42 15.30
C GLY A 118 -16.53 7.61 14.51
N MET A 119 -15.78 7.37 13.43
CA MET A 119 -15.38 8.40 12.47
C MET A 119 -16.37 8.41 11.31
N GLY A 120 -16.17 7.69 10.24
CA GLY A 120 -17.13 7.44 9.18
C GLY A 120 -17.49 8.64 8.30
N GLN A 121 -16.94 9.81 8.55
CA GLN A 121 -17.19 11.03 7.80
C GLN A 121 -16.02 12.01 7.88
N LYS A 122 -15.77 12.74 6.81
CA LYS A 122 -14.63 13.65 6.71
C LYS A 122 -14.61 14.79 7.73
N ALA A 123 -15.76 15.13 8.34
CA ALA A 123 -15.81 16.13 9.40
C ALA A 123 -15.25 15.63 10.75
N LYS A 124 -14.93 14.35 10.87
CA LYS A 124 -14.36 13.74 12.08
C LYS A 124 -13.20 12.86 11.69
N ILE A 125 -12.01 13.20 12.10
CA ILE A 125 -10.81 12.43 11.83
C ILE A 125 -10.04 12.10 13.11
N TRP A 126 -9.19 11.10 13.06
CA TRP A 126 -8.03 11.05 13.91
C TRP A 126 -6.83 11.54 13.08
N GLY A 127 -5.91 12.22 13.70
CA GLY A 127 -4.78 12.79 13.02
C GLY A 127 -3.56 12.84 13.91
N ALA A 128 -2.40 13.06 13.32
CA ALA A 128 -1.16 13.22 14.06
C ALA A 128 -0.79 14.70 14.20
N ALA A 129 -0.36 15.07 15.38
CA ALA A 129 0.07 16.42 15.71
C ALA A 129 1.25 16.40 16.69
N TYR A 130 2.00 17.49 16.71
CA TYR A 130 3.01 17.72 17.74
C TYR A 130 2.33 17.99 19.08
N GLU A 131 2.84 17.37 20.12
CA GLU A 131 2.28 17.46 21.48
C GLU A 131 2.18 18.91 22.00
N ASN A 132 3.14 19.75 21.63
CA ASN A 132 3.21 21.12 22.14
C ASN A 132 2.27 22.12 21.46
N SER A 133 1.76 21.82 20.28
CA SER A 133 0.93 22.77 19.51
C SER A 133 -0.42 22.23 19.13
N TRP A 134 -0.59 20.90 19.12
CA TRP A 134 -1.78 20.20 18.60
C TRP A 134 -2.20 20.65 17.19
N GLN A 135 -1.31 21.33 16.49
CA GLN A 135 -1.55 21.67 15.10
C GLN A 135 -1.31 20.44 14.25
N ASN A 136 -2.28 20.14 13.39
CA ASN A 136 -2.17 19.01 12.49
C ASN A 136 -1.21 19.32 11.36
N ASN A 137 -0.09 18.63 11.34
CA ASN A 137 0.89 18.76 10.27
C ASN A 137 1.06 17.46 9.45
N TYR A 138 0.45 16.34 9.89
CA TYR A 138 0.69 15.02 9.31
C TYR A 138 -0.54 14.37 8.68
N GLY A 139 -1.62 15.11 8.58
CA GLY A 139 -2.84 14.56 8.03
C GLY A 139 -3.67 13.73 9.01
N GLY A 140 -4.67 13.07 8.51
CA GLY A 140 -5.57 12.24 9.31
C GLY A 140 -6.52 11.41 8.48
N ASP A 141 -7.06 10.37 9.10
CA ASP A 141 -8.00 9.45 8.49
C ASP A 141 -9.36 9.52 9.19
N TRP A 142 -10.43 9.43 8.41
CA TRP A 142 -11.79 9.33 8.95
C TRP A 142 -12.40 7.93 8.79
N ALA A 143 -11.77 7.07 8.01
CA ALA A 143 -12.11 5.66 7.92
C ALA A 143 -10.84 4.82 7.78
N LEU A 144 -10.77 3.71 8.50
CA LEU A 144 -9.67 2.77 8.46
C LEU A 144 -10.17 1.34 8.65
N THR A 145 -9.75 0.48 7.75
CA THR A 145 -9.88 -0.98 7.89
C THR A 145 -8.53 -1.62 7.67
N ILE A 146 -8.15 -2.54 8.54
CA ILE A 146 -6.94 -3.35 8.40
C ILE A 146 -7.38 -4.79 8.24
N GLU A 147 -7.00 -5.43 7.13
CA GLU A 147 -7.40 -6.79 6.79
C GLU A 147 -6.19 -7.63 6.37
N PRO A 148 -6.26 -8.97 6.50
CA PRO A 148 -5.23 -9.84 5.94
C PRO A 148 -5.14 -9.64 4.43
N LEU A 149 -3.92 -9.55 3.89
CA LEU A 149 -3.74 -9.42 2.45
C LEU A 149 -4.22 -10.68 1.72
N GLY A 150 -3.90 -11.86 2.25
CA GLY A 150 -4.28 -13.15 1.67
C GLY A 150 -3.49 -13.55 0.43
N GLU A 151 -2.53 -12.72 0.00
CA GLU A 151 -1.74 -12.95 -1.20
C GLU A 151 -0.35 -13.50 -0.86
N GLN A 152 0.21 -14.26 -1.80
CA GLN A 152 1.57 -14.77 -1.74
C GLN A 152 2.32 -14.45 -3.03
N LEU A 153 3.63 -14.30 -2.94
CA LEU A 153 4.49 -14.18 -4.11
C LEU A 153 4.40 -15.44 -4.97
N ILE A 154 4.35 -15.24 -6.27
CA ILE A 154 4.37 -16.34 -7.22
C ILE A 154 5.75 -16.98 -7.18
N THR A 155 5.75 -18.31 -7.06
CA THR A 155 6.96 -19.14 -7.12
C THR A 155 6.72 -20.25 -8.14
N PRO A 156 7.61 -20.43 -9.14
CA PRO A 156 7.52 -21.57 -10.03
C PRO A 156 7.57 -22.88 -9.26
N PRO A 157 6.79 -23.91 -9.62
CA PRO A 157 6.86 -25.21 -8.97
C PRO A 157 8.21 -25.89 -9.26
N SER A 158 8.59 -26.85 -8.43
CA SER A 158 9.84 -27.59 -8.59
C SER A 158 9.93 -28.41 -9.88
N THR A 159 8.80 -28.67 -10.51
CA THR A 159 8.69 -29.35 -11.82
C THR A 159 8.94 -28.41 -13.00
N ALA A 160 8.96 -27.09 -12.79
CA ALA A 160 9.13 -26.14 -13.85
C ALA A 160 10.53 -26.20 -14.45
N VAL A 161 10.61 -26.17 -15.77
CA VAL A 161 11.87 -26.22 -16.52
C VAL A 161 12.25 -24.82 -16.99
N LYS A 162 13.55 -24.56 -17.04
CA LYS A 162 14.09 -23.25 -17.49
C LYS A 162 13.77 -23.02 -18.95
N ALA A 163 13.39 -21.79 -19.24
CA ALA A 163 13.11 -21.29 -20.58
C ALA A 163 13.60 -19.83 -20.72
N GLN A 164 13.60 -19.34 -21.94
CA GLN A 164 13.84 -17.94 -22.25
C GLN A 164 12.74 -17.45 -23.18
N TYR A 165 12.24 -16.27 -22.93
CA TYR A 165 11.27 -15.63 -23.78
C TYR A 165 11.75 -14.25 -24.19
N ILE A 166 11.29 -13.80 -25.34
CA ILE A 166 11.41 -12.41 -25.76
C ILE A 166 10.07 -11.74 -25.44
N VAL A 167 10.10 -10.67 -24.69
CA VAL A 167 8.92 -9.91 -24.33
C VAL A 167 9.00 -8.51 -24.91
N SER A 168 7.94 -8.03 -25.49
CA SER A 168 7.76 -6.64 -25.91
C SER A 168 6.36 -6.16 -25.53
N SER A 169 6.23 -4.85 -25.33
CA SER A 169 4.92 -4.22 -25.14
C SER A 169 4.50 -3.44 -26.39
N LYS A 170 3.23 -3.08 -26.43
CA LYS A 170 2.69 -2.24 -27.50
C LYS A 170 3.25 -0.81 -27.43
N SER A 171 3.61 -0.34 -26.24
CA SER A 171 4.14 1.01 -26.01
C SER A 171 5.66 1.09 -26.08
N ASP A 172 6.37 -0.02 -25.85
CA ASP A 172 7.83 -0.15 -25.98
C ASP A 172 8.14 -1.30 -26.93
N SER A 173 8.49 -0.97 -28.16
CA SER A 173 8.82 -1.95 -29.21
C SER A 173 10.19 -2.61 -28.99
N SER A 174 10.98 -2.18 -27.99
CA SER A 174 12.29 -2.76 -27.73
C SER A 174 12.13 -4.14 -27.10
N PRO A 175 12.42 -5.24 -27.83
CA PRO A 175 12.27 -6.57 -27.27
C PRO A 175 13.34 -6.84 -26.21
N ARG A 176 12.94 -7.52 -25.13
CA ARG A 176 13.84 -7.94 -24.05
C ARG A 176 13.84 -9.45 -23.91
N ILE A 177 15.02 -10.03 -23.74
CA ILE A 177 15.14 -11.44 -23.33
C ILE A 177 14.94 -11.49 -21.82
N VAL A 178 14.03 -12.33 -21.36
CA VAL A 178 13.69 -12.51 -19.96
C VAL A 178 13.93 -13.94 -19.50
N GLU A 179 14.35 -14.11 -18.26
CA GLU A 179 14.42 -15.41 -17.60
C GLU A 179 12.99 -15.93 -17.39
N ALA A 180 12.78 -17.18 -17.74
CA ALA A 180 11.48 -17.82 -17.55
C ALA A 180 11.61 -19.27 -17.11
N MET A 181 10.52 -19.80 -16.59
CA MET A 181 10.30 -21.22 -16.33
C MET A 181 8.92 -21.61 -16.88
N THR A 182 8.79 -22.85 -17.33
CA THR A 182 7.53 -23.37 -17.83
C THR A 182 7.15 -24.67 -17.12
N ASP A 183 5.88 -24.80 -16.80
CA ASP A 183 5.30 -26.03 -16.28
C ASP A 183 3.91 -26.23 -16.88
N ASN A 184 3.77 -27.30 -17.68
CA ASN A 184 2.54 -27.53 -18.47
C ASN A 184 2.19 -26.31 -19.35
N ASN A 185 1.05 -25.68 -19.10
CA ASN A 185 0.59 -24.48 -19.81
C ASN A 185 1.01 -23.18 -19.09
N ASP A 186 1.67 -23.27 -17.96
CA ASP A 186 2.07 -22.10 -17.21
C ASP A 186 3.46 -21.61 -17.61
N ILE A 187 3.57 -20.30 -17.75
CA ILE A 187 4.82 -19.59 -18.06
C ILE A 187 5.07 -18.65 -16.89
N TYR A 188 6.19 -18.80 -16.24
CA TYR A 188 6.65 -17.94 -15.15
C TYR A 188 7.76 -17.06 -15.70
N ILE A 189 7.61 -15.75 -15.60
CA ILE A 189 8.57 -14.78 -16.12
C ILE A 189 9.12 -13.95 -15.00
N LYS A 190 10.44 -13.79 -14.96
CA LYS A 190 11.15 -13.05 -13.94
C LYS A 190 11.73 -11.76 -14.50
N GLY A 191 11.78 -10.72 -13.68
CA GLY A 191 12.46 -9.48 -14.02
C GLY A 191 11.74 -8.63 -15.07
N LEU A 192 10.41 -8.70 -15.15
CA LEU A 192 9.64 -7.85 -16.05
C LEU A 192 9.66 -6.37 -15.63
N PHE A 193 9.81 -6.09 -14.35
CA PHE A 193 9.76 -4.75 -13.79
C PHE A 193 11.17 -4.16 -13.60
N LYS A 194 11.32 -2.86 -13.84
CA LYS A 194 12.62 -2.15 -13.72
C LYS A 194 12.99 -1.84 -12.27
N ALA A 195 12.01 -1.73 -11.38
CA ALA A 195 12.25 -1.44 -9.96
C ALA A 195 13.15 -2.51 -9.34
N LYS A 196 14.24 -2.09 -8.70
CA LYS A 196 15.25 -2.99 -8.13
C LYS A 196 14.67 -4.05 -7.19
N LYS A 197 13.68 -3.67 -6.36
CA LYS A 197 12.99 -4.60 -5.46
C LYS A 197 12.17 -5.66 -6.20
N LEU A 198 11.76 -5.40 -7.45
CA LEU A 198 10.95 -6.30 -8.28
C LEU A 198 11.77 -7.11 -9.29
N ALA A 199 13.07 -6.89 -9.39
CA ALA A 199 13.93 -7.56 -10.37
C ALA A 199 13.95 -9.09 -10.25
N ASN A 200 13.64 -9.63 -9.07
CA ASN A 200 13.61 -11.07 -8.81
C ASN A 200 12.22 -11.65 -8.59
N VAL A 201 11.17 -10.87 -8.88
CA VAL A 201 9.79 -11.29 -8.70
C VAL A 201 9.30 -12.00 -9.96
N TRP A 202 8.54 -13.07 -9.76
CA TRP A 202 7.91 -13.83 -10.81
C TRP A 202 6.49 -13.33 -11.08
N VAL A 203 6.11 -13.30 -12.36
CA VAL A 203 4.72 -13.23 -12.78
C VAL A 203 4.34 -14.52 -13.49
N LYS A 204 3.08 -14.89 -13.43
CA LYS A 204 2.56 -16.11 -14.05
C LYS A 204 1.62 -15.75 -15.19
N LEU A 205 1.83 -16.38 -16.32
CA LEU A 205 0.91 -16.41 -17.46
C LEU A 205 0.45 -17.85 -17.68
N THR A 206 -0.76 -18.03 -18.18
CA THR A 206 -1.23 -19.35 -18.62
C THR A 206 -1.46 -19.35 -20.12
N LYS A 207 -0.80 -20.27 -20.82
CA LYS A 207 -0.89 -20.43 -22.26
C LYS A 207 -2.26 -20.95 -22.68
N GLN A 208 -2.85 -20.33 -23.70
CA GLN A 208 -4.15 -20.66 -24.25
C GLN A 208 -4.06 -20.58 -25.80
N GLY A 209 -3.59 -21.67 -26.42
CA GLY A 209 -3.35 -21.69 -27.86
C GLY A 209 -2.17 -20.81 -28.24
N ASP A 210 -2.42 -19.83 -29.12
CA ASP A 210 -1.44 -18.81 -29.57
C ASP A 210 -1.34 -17.58 -28.69
N LYS A 211 -1.99 -17.63 -27.50
CA LYS A 211 -1.96 -16.56 -26.49
C LYS A 211 -1.43 -17.08 -25.17
N ALA A 212 -0.97 -16.14 -24.34
CA ALA A 212 -0.76 -16.34 -22.92
C ALA A 212 -1.50 -15.25 -22.14
N VAL A 213 -2.15 -15.62 -21.06
CA VAL A 213 -2.98 -14.72 -20.26
C VAL A 213 -2.39 -14.56 -18.88
N MET A 214 -2.14 -13.33 -18.49
CA MET A 214 -1.73 -12.94 -17.13
C MET A 214 -2.96 -12.40 -16.39
N PRO A 215 -3.40 -13.05 -15.30
CA PRO A 215 -4.43 -12.47 -14.43
C PRO A 215 -4.00 -11.10 -13.91
N THR A 216 -4.90 -10.12 -13.94
CA THR A 216 -4.64 -8.82 -13.33
C THR A 216 -4.50 -8.94 -11.80
N ASN A 217 -3.84 -7.96 -11.19
CA ASN A 217 -3.60 -7.92 -9.75
C ASN A 217 -2.78 -9.09 -9.17
N GLN A 218 -1.80 -9.61 -9.92
CA GLN A 218 -0.83 -10.53 -9.34
C GLN A 218 0.04 -9.80 -8.33
N TYR A 219 0.18 -10.38 -7.14
CA TYR A 219 0.97 -9.80 -6.07
C TYR A 219 2.47 -9.89 -6.34
N LEU A 220 3.16 -8.75 -6.22
CA LEU A 220 4.59 -8.60 -6.50
C LEU A 220 5.44 -8.40 -5.24
N GLY A 221 4.81 -8.21 -4.07
CA GLY A 221 5.52 -7.93 -2.83
C GLY A 221 5.29 -6.52 -2.30
N ILE A 222 6.21 -6.06 -1.48
CA ILE A 222 6.16 -4.73 -0.85
C ILE A 222 7.18 -3.82 -1.52
N THR A 223 6.73 -2.64 -1.92
CA THR A 223 7.58 -1.56 -2.46
C THR A 223 7.25 -0.24 -1.79
N GLN A 224 8.09 0.76 -2.04
CA GLN A 224 7.88 2.15 -1.67
C GLN A 224 7.74 2.99 -2.92
N LYS A 225 7.11 4.16 -2.85
CA LYS A 225 6.98 5.05 -4.01
C LYS A 225 8.33 5.49 -4.58
N GLU A 226 9.33 5.67 -3.71
CA GLU A 226 10.70 6.00 -4.11
C GLU A 226 11.35 4.94 -5.02
N ASP A 227 10.93 3.67 -4.92
CA ASP A 227 11.42 2.60 -5.79
C ASP A 227 11.10 2.86 -7.27
N PHE A 228 10.12 3.72 -7.56
CA PHE A 228 9.65 4.06 -8.90
C PHE A 228 10.13 5.44 -9.39
N LYS A 229 11.09 6.07 -8.71
CA LYS A 229 11.76 7.35 -9.07
C LYS A 229 10.84 8.56 -9.25
N LYS A 230 9.55 8.43 -9.03
CA LYS A 230 8.56 9.49 -9.29
C LYS A 230 8.14 10.26 -8.05
N TYR A 231 8.37 9.68 -6.86
CA TYR A 231 7.83 10.18 -5.59
C TYR A 231 8.88 10.05 -4.49
N ASP A 232 9.82 10.97 -4.46
CA ASP A 232 11.00 10.90 -3.58
C ASP A 232 10.68 11.12 -2.08
N SER A 233 9.48 11.61 -1.74
CA SER A 233 9.15 12.00 -0.36
C SER A 233 8.27 11.01 0.41
N ASP A 234 7.63 10.03 -0.25
CA ASP A 234 6.75 9.06 0.40
C ASP A 234 7.49 7.73 0.60
N LYS A 235 7.94 7.48 1.81
CA LYS A 235 8.65 6.25 2.21
C LYS A 235 7.73 5.17 2.78
N SER A 236 6.42 5.33 2.68
CA SER A 236 5.47 4.32 3.13
C SER A 236 5.60 3.03 2.33
N ASP A 237 5.44 1.91 3.01
CA ASP A 237 5.43 0.59 2.39
C ASP A 237 4.05 0.29 1.79
N TYR A 238 4.03 -0.23 0.56
CA TYR A 238 2.81 -0.60 -0.16
C TYR A 238 2.84 -2.05 -0.64
N HIS A 239 1.72 -2.73 -0.53
CA HIS A 239 1.49 -3.97 -1.26
C HIS A 239 1.31 -3.66 -2.74
N THR A 240 2.17 -4.24 -3.57
CA THR A 240 2.29 -3.92 -4.99
C THR A 240 1.81 -5.07 -5.85
N PHE A 241 1.13 -4.76 -6.92
CA PHE A 241 0.51 -5.71 -7.83
C PHE A 241 0.90 -5.43 -9.28
N ALA A 242 0.98 -6.48 -10.10
CA ALA A 242 1.04 -6.36 -11.54
C ALA A 242 -0.37 -6.17 -12.09
N ALA A 243 -0.59 -5.18 -12.94
CA ALA A 243 -1.88 -4.90 -13.53
C ALA A 243 -1.80 -4.43 -14.97
N ALA A 244 -2.87 -4.66 -15.74
CA ALA A 244 -3.03 -4.14 -17.08
C ALA A 244 -3.56 -2.72 -17.06
N PHE A 245 -3.02 -1.87 -17.95
CA PHE A 245 -3.41 -0.49 -18.11
C PHE A 245 -3.76 -0.17 -19.56
N GLU A 246 -4.75 0.66 -19.74
CA GLU A 246 -5.15 1.20 -21.03
C GLU A 246 -5.44 2.70 -20.88
N ASN A 247 -4.84 3.54 -21.72
CA ASN A 247 -4.99 5.01 -21.67
C ASN A 247 -4.71 5.60 -20.27
N GLU A 248 -3.64 5.14 -19.61
CA GLU A 248 -3.23 5.55 -18.27
C GLU A 248 -4.17 5.08 -17.13
N GLU A 249 -5.24 4.35 -17.44
CA GLU A 249 -6.17 3.81 -16.47
C GLU A 249 -5.94 2.32 -16.23
N LYS A 250 -6.00 1.90 -14.99
CA LYS A 250 -5.93 0.48 -14.61
C LYS A 250 -7.21 -0.22 -15.05
N THR A 251 -7.06 -1.33 -15.76
CA THR A 251 -8.20 -2.15 -16.18
C THR A 251 -8.46 -3.30 -15.19
N ALA A 252 -9.70 -3.74 -15.11
CA ALA A 252 -10.07 -4.96 -14.37
C ALA A 252 -9.81 -6.24 -15.18
N GLU A 253 -9.44 -6.10 -16.44
CA GLU A 253 -9.24 -7.22 -17.37
C GLU A 253 -7.87 -7.85 -17.19
N ASN A 254 -7.77 -9.12 -17.54
CA ASN A 254 -6.51 -9.82 -17.65
C ASN A 254 -5.67 -9.25 -18.80
N LEU A 255 -4.34 -9.31 -18.67
CA LEU A 255 -3.44 -8.93 -19.75
C LEU A 255 -3.20 -10.12 -20.65
N GLU A 256 -3.54 -9.97 -21.93
CA GLU A 256 -3.23 -10.96 -22.97
C GLU A 256 -1.89 -10.66 -23.62
N PHE A 257 -1.16 -11.71 -23.91
CA PHE A 257 0.04 -11.69 -24.75
C PHE A 257 -0.20 -12.59 -25.96
N SER A 258 0.05 -12.10 -27.17
CA SER A 258 0.17 -12.96 -28.35
C SER A 258 1.51 -13.67 -28.32
N ILE A 259 1.55 -14.91 -28.81
CA ILE A 259 2.77 -15.73 -28.96
C ILE A 259 2.98 -15.96 -30.43
N ASP A 260 4.07 -15.43 -30.99
CA ASP A 260 4.40 -15.69 -32.39
C ASP A 260 5.13 -17.02 -32.60
N ALA A 261 5.43 -17.37 -33.86
CA ALA A 261 6.10 -18.61 -34.21
C ALA A 261 7.52 -18.75 -33.65
N THR A 262 8.14 -17.64 -33.21
CA THR A 262 9.46 -17.63 -32.55
C THR A 262 9.37 -17.74 -31.03
N GLY A 263 8.16 -17.75 -30.49
CA GLY A 263 7.92 -17.75 -29.05
C GLY A 263 7.97 -16.35 -28.41
N LYS A 264 7.99 -15.28 -29.21
CA LYS A 264 7.94 -13.91 -28.71
C LYS A 264 6.57 -13.60 -28.16
N LEU A 265 6.56 -13.04 -26.94
CA LEU A 265 5.38 -12.57 -26.23
C LEU A 265 5.20 -11.07 -26.47
N THR A 266 4.04 -10.66 -26.99
CA THR A 266 3.70 -9.24 -27.19
C THR A 266 2.43 -8.93 -26.42
N ALA A 267 2.52 -8.01 -25.45
CA ALA A 267 1.40 -7.61 -24.62
C ALA A 267 0.36 -6.80 -25.40
N SER A 268 -0.91 -7.09 -25.22
CA SER A 268 -2.04 -6.37 -25.84
C SER A 268 -2.29 -4.99 -25.23
N LYS A 269 -1.94 -4.82 -23.96
CA LYS A 269 -2.06 -3.58 -23.17
C LYS A 269 -0.76 -3.31 -22.43
N ILE A 270 -0.68 -2.20 -21.73
CA ILE A 270 0.49 -1.84 -20.93
C ILE A 270 0.46 -2.63 -19.63
N LEU A 271 1.57 -3.29 -19.29
CA LEU A 271 1.77 -3.89 -17.97
C LEU A 271 2.49 -2.89 -17.08
N ARG A 272 1.90 -2.59 -15.93
CA ARG A 272 2.47 -1.71 -14.89
C ARG A 272 2.34 -2.30 -13.52
N THR A 273 3.06 -1.69 -12.58
CA THR A 273 2.83 -1.89 -11.15
C THR A 273 1.70 -0.99 -10.65
N SER A 274 0.95 -1.48 -9.69
CA SER A 274 -0.10 -0.75 -9.01
C SER A 274 0.05 -0.91 -7.51
N LEU A 275 -0.05 0.18 -6.76
CA LEU A 275 -0.04 0.17 -5.30
C LEU A 275 -1.46 -0.07 -4.78
N GLY A 276 -1.75 -1.32 -4.40
CA GLY A 276 -3.10 -1.74 -4.07
C GLY A 276 -3.86 -2.35 -5.24
N ARG A 277 -5.10 -2.79 -4.99
CA ARG A 277 -5.94 -3.50 -5.96
C ARG A 277 -7.00 -2.64 -6.62
N ALA A 278 -7.38 -1.52 -6.00
CA ALA A 278 -8.45 -0.69 -6.53
C ALA A 278 -8.03 0.00 -7.82
N SER A 279 -8.97 0.12 -8.74
CA SER A 279 -8.76 0.79 -10.03
C SER A 279 -8.43 2.28 -9.92
N ASN A 280 -8.78 2.89 -8.80
CA ASN A 280 -8.62 4.34 -8.57
C ASN A 280 -7.35 4.72 -7.81
N ASP A 281 -6.50 3.75 -7.47
CA ASP A 281 -5.16 4.06 -6.94
C ASP A 281 -4.28 4.53 -8.10
N ASN A 282 -4.33 5.83 -8.37
CA ASN A 282 -3.58 6.53 -9.41
C ASN A 282 -2.06 6.56 -9.17
N ILE A 283 -1.56 5.78 -8.24
CA ILE A 283 -0.13 5.67 -8.00
C ILE A 283 0.39 4.50 -8.82
N THR A 284 0.62 4.80 -10.06
CA THR A 284 1.25 3.87 -10.99
C THR A 284 2.75 4.04 -10.92
N GLY A 285 3.46 2.95 -10.68
CA GLY A 285 4.90 2.91 -10.94
C GLY A 285 5.19 3.11 -12.42
N GLU A 286 6.34 3.70 -12.74
CA GLU A 286 6.78 3.90 -14.13
C GLU A 286 7.38 2.64 -14.79
N ASP A 287 7.23 1.48 -14.17
CA ASP A 287 7.75 0.24 -14.72
C ASP A 287 6.81 -0.30 -15.79
N TYR A 288 7.27 -0.14 -17.01
CA TYR A 288 6.61 -0.67 -18.20
C TYR A 288 7.28 -1.95 -18.67
N VAL A 289 6.47 -2.83 -19.20
CA VAL A 289 6.94 -3.89 -20.10
C VAL A 289 6.68 -3.48 -21.54
#